data_5f742eb9097dddcaf084069d1239d8cf
#
_entry.id   5f742eb9097dddcaf084069d1239d8cf
#
_cell.length_a   1.000
_cell.length_b   1.000
_cell.length_c   1.000
_cell.angle_alpha   90.00
_cell.angle_beta   90.00
_cell.angle_gamma   90.00
#
_symmetry.space_group_name_H-M   'P 1'
#
loop_
_entity.id
_entity.type
_entity.pdbx_description
1 polymer ?
#
loop_
_entity_poly.entity_id
_entity_poly.type
_entity_poly.pdbx_seq_one_letter_code
_entity_poly.pdbx_strand_id
1 'polypeptide(L)'
;MKAAIFEEYGRPFHVTTMPRPSAGPSDVLVRIRASGTNPLDLKIHDGSAAHARQLPPTVLGLDMAGIVEAVGSDVTRFKVGEEVYGMVGGVGGLQGTLAEFAAVDPDLLALKPANLSFREAAVLPLVVITAWEGLVDRMQIKCGDKLLVQGGAGGVGTAVIQIARHFEADVFATGSKSSRDVIERAGATFIESSEAVVDYVGRLTGGHGFDKVFDTAGGAALDASFEAVRKFGHVASALGWGKHLLAPLSFKAASYSGVFTLMPLITGEGRRHHGRILLEVARMVEAGKLRPHLSGERFTLETAFDAYQAMAERRSRGKFVVDIG
;
A
#
# COMPACT_ATOMS: atom_id res chain seq x y z
N MET A 1 -0.35 27.93 2.46
CA MET A 1 -0.97 26.83 1.73
C MET A 1 -2.18 26.31 2.48
N LYS A 2 -3.17 25.74 1.79
CA LYS A 2 -4.27 25.03 2.43
C LYS A 2 -3.83 23.63 2.84
N ALA A 3 -4.32 23.14 3.98
CA ALA A 3 -4.15 21.75 4.45
C ALA A 3 -5.37 21.31 5.26
N ALA A 4 -5.70 20.02 5.21
CA ALA A 4 -6.66 19.40 6.10
C ALA A 4 -5.94 18.91 7.36
N ILE A 5 -6.23 19.54 8.50
CA ILE A 5 -5.58 19.24 9.77
C ILE A 5 -6.46 18.32 10.61
N PHE A 6 -5.82 17.35 11.21
CA PHE A 6 -6.33 16.50 12.26
C PHE A 6 -5.81 17.01 13.61
N GLU A 7 -6.68 17.57 14.44
CA GLU A 7 -6.29 18.22 15.72
C GLU A 7 -6.45 17.31 16.94
N GLU A 8 -7.48 16.46 16.94
CA GLU A 8 -7.81 15.56 18.05
C GLU A 8 -8.30 14.21 17.55
N TYR A 9 -7.98 13.15 18.28
CA TYR A 9 -8.42 11.80 17.94
C TYR A 9 -9.94 11.71 17.80
N GLY A 10 -10.39 11.09 16.71
CA GLY A 10 -11.81 10.88 16.40
C GLY A 10 -12.59 12.13 15.96
N ARG A 11 -11.94 13.30 15.82
CA ARG A 11 -12.60 14.52 15.32
C ARG A 11 -12.42 14.69 13.81
N PRO A 12 -13.41 15.24 13.11
CA PRO A 12 -13.27 15.53 11.68
C PRO A 12 -12.06 16.42 11.38
N PHE A 13 -11.48 16.26 10.19
CA PHE A 13 -10.46 17.18 9.68
C PHE A 13 -11.09 18.54 9.41
N HIS A 14 -10.32 19.61 9.57
CA HIS A 14 -10.71 20.92 9.11
C HIS A 14 -9.65 21.52 8.19
N VAL A 15 -10.09 22.23 7.16
CA VAL A 15 -9.19 22.91 6.24
C VAL A 15 -8.80 24.26 6.82
N THR A 16 -7.49 24.48 6.86
CA THR A 16 -6.94 25.76 7.35
C THR A 16 -5.79 26.22 6.46
N THR A 17 -5.35 27.45 6.66
CA THR A 17 -4.17 28.01 6.01
C THR A 17 -2.97 27.89 6.95
N MET A 18 -1.91 27.24 6.47
CA MET A 18 -0.64 27.11 7.18
C MET A 18 0.53 27.62 6.33
N PRO A 19 1.70 27.91 6.91
CA PRO A 19 2.89 28.29 6.15
C PRO A 19 3.21 27.24 5.07
N ARG A 20 3.52 27.69 3.85
CA ARG A 20 4.03 26.82 2.80
C ARG A 20 5.43 26.36 3.17
N PRO A 21 5.75 25.05 3.11
CA PRO A 21 7.11 24.57 3.33
C PRO A 21 8.06 25.06 2.21
N SER A 22 9.32 25.15 2.51
CA SER A 22 10.41 25.37 1.53
C SER A 22 11.23 24.08 1.42
N ALA A 23 11.83 23.86 0.25
CA ALA A 23 12.79 22.78 0.08
C ALA A 23 14.06 23.09 0.90
N GLY A 24 14.43 22.19 1.81
CA GLY A 24 15.76 22.18 2.38
C GLY A 24 16.81 21.75 1.32
N PRO A 25 18.13 21.81 1.63
CA PRO A 25 19.17 21.46 0.66
C PRO A 25 18.97 20.07 0.01
N SER A 26 18.48 19.11 0.77
CA SER A 26 18.31 17.71 0.30
C SER A 26 16.84 17.36 0.00
N ASP A 27 15.91 18.32 -0.03
CA ASP A 27 14.49 18.07 -0.21
C ASP A 27 14.00 18.44 -1.61
N VAL A 28 12.88 17.82 -1.98
CA VAL A 28 12.05 18.21 -3.13
C VAL A 28 10.76 18.82 -2.59
N LEU A 29 10.46 20.07 -2.97
CA LEU A 29 9.14 20.66 -2.72
C LEU A 29 8.19 20.17 -3.82
N VAL A 30 7.15 19.46 -3.43
CA VAL A 30 6.13 18.96 -4.34
C VAL A 30 4.83 19.72 -4.14
N ARG A 31 4.26 20.24 -5.24
CA ARG A 31 2.88 20.67 -5.31
C ARG A 31 2.00 19.45 -5.51
N ILE A 32 1.28 19.05 -4.47
CA ILE A 32 0.44 17.86 -4.47
C ILE A 32 -0.79 18.10 -5.34
N ARG A 33 -1.15 17.13 -6.17
CA ARG A 33 -2.34 17.15 -7.04
C ARG A 33 -3.38 16.14 -6.60
N ALA A 34 -2.94 15.04 -5.95
CA ALA A 34 -3.81 14.00 -5.43
C ALA A 34 -3.17 13.32 -4.23
N SER A 35 -3.96 12.99 -3.22
CA SER A 35 -3.59 12.24 -2.03
C SER A 35 -4.42 10.95 -1.97
N GLY A 36 -3.76 9.79 -1.93
CA GLY A 36 -4.41 8.47 -1.82
C GLY A 36 -4.73 8.14 -0.36
N THR A 37 -5.95 7.66 -0.08
CA THR A 37 -6.35 7.26 1.27
C THR A 37 -5.87 5.85 1.63
N ASN A 38 -5.57 5.61 2.90
CA ASN A 38 -5.16 4.30 3.40
C ASN A 38 -5.85 3.97 4.74
N PRO A 39 -6.16 2.69 5.01
CA PRO A 39 -6.73 2.29 6.30
C PRO A 39 -5.87 2.67 7.51
N LEU A 40 -4.57 2.85 7.30
CA LEU A 40 -3.67 3.32 8.34
C LEU A 40 -3.98 4.75 8.80
N ASP A 41 -4.34 5.64 7.87
CA ASP A 41 -4.71 7.02 8.20
C ASP A 41 -5.87 7.05 9.21
N LEU A 42 -6.89 6.18 9.03
CA LEU A 42 -8.00 6.04 9.98
C LEU A 42 -7.52 5.52 11.34
N LYS A 43 -6.61 4.54 11.36
CA LYS A 43 -6.06 4.01 12.62
C LYS A 43 -5.22 5.05 13.35
N ILE A 44 -4.54 5.94 12.65
CA ILE A 44 -3.85 7.08 13.25
C ILE A 44 -4.88 8.07 13.79
N HIS A 45 -5.91 8.39 12.99
CA HIS A 45 -6.98 9.30 13.36
C HIS A 45 -7.78 8.86 14.61
N ASP A 46 -8.02 7.56 14.78
CA ASP A 46 -8.71 7.02 15.96
C ASP A 46 -7.79 6.68 17.15
N GLY A 47 -6.47 6.90 17.01
CA GLY A 47 -5.48 6.67 18.05
C GLY A 47 -5.04 5.20 18.19
N SER A 48 -5.49 4.28 17.34
CA SER A 48 -5.17 2.85 17.43
C SER A 48 -3.85 2.46 16.75
N ALA A 49 -3.13 3.41 16.14
CA ALA A 49 -1.88 3.18 15.41
C ALA A 49 -0.66 3.83 16.08
N ALA A 50 -0.41 3.59 17.35
CA ALA A 50 0.76 4.13 18.06
C ALA A 50 2.11 3.84 17.36
N HIS A 51 2.20 2.72 16.65
CA HIS A 51 3.37 2.33 15.86
C HIS A 51 3.67 3.27 14.67
N ALA A 52 2.70 4.05 14.22
CA ALA A 52 2.90 5.06 13.17
C ALA A 52 3.66 6.29 13.66
N ARG A 53 3.77 6.49 14.99
CA ARG A 53 4.47 7.63 15.63
C ARG A 53 4.02 8.99 15.07
N GLN A 54 2.70 9.15 14.85
CA GLN A 54 2.11 10.38 14.38
C GLN A 54 1.06 10.85 15.39
N LEU A 55 1.23 12.06 15.89
CA LEU A 55 0.38 12.63 16.93
C LEU A 55 -0.33 13.88 16.41
N PRO A 56 -1.58 14.16 16.84
CA PRO A 56 -2.22 15.42 16.56
C PRO A 56 -1.56 16.59 17.34
N PRO A 57 -1.59 17.86 16.87
CA PRO A 57 -2.16 18.26 15.58
C PRO A 57 -1.23 17.93 14.40
N THR A 58 -1.79 17.43 13.29
CA THR A 58 -0.98 17.05 12.14
C THR A 58 -1.80 17.01 10.85
N VAL A 59 -1.10 17.01 9.72
CA VAL A 59 -1.65 16.68 8.40
C VAL A 59 -1.47 15.18 8.18
N LEU A 60 -2.56 14.46 7.87
CA LEU A 60 -2.52 13.03 7.53
C LEU A 60 -2.31 12.80 6.01
N GLY A 61 -2.33 11.52 5.63
CA GLY A 61 -2.10 11.05 4.26
C GLY A 61 -0.67 10.59 4.05
N LEU A 62 -0.52 9.37 3.49
CA LEU A 62 0.79 8.78 3.22
C LEU A 62 1.21 8.93 1.76
N ASP A 63 0.25 8.67 0.86
CA ASP A 63 0.46 8.55 -0.58
C ASP A 63 0.13 9.85 -1.30
N MET A 64 0.97 10.26 -2.24
CA MET A 64 0.67 11.40 -3.09
C MET A 64 1.12 11.20 -4.54
N ALA A 65 0.55 12.01 -5.42
CA ALA A 65 1.09 12.34 -6.73
C ALA A 65 1.01 13.86 -6.95
N GLY A 66 2.03 14.44 -7.56
CA GLY A 66 2.13 15.89 -7.71
C GLY A 66 3.24 16.31 -8.68
N ILE A 67 3.54 17.60 -8.66
CA ILE A 67 4.52 18.23 -9.54
C ILE A 67 5.64 18.81 -8.70
N VAL A 68 6.88 18.59 -9.10
CA VAL A 68 8.07 19.19 -8.47
C VAL A 68 8.01 20.72 -8.67
N GLU A 69 7.93 21.45 -7.57
CA GLU A 69 7.82 22.92 -7.55
C GLU A 69 9.18 23.59 -7.31
N ALA A 70 10.04 22.94 -6.51
CA ALA A 70 11.41 23.36 -6.26
C ALA A 70 12.25 22.16 -5.82
N VAL A 71 13.57 22.25 -5.99
CA VAL A 71 14.53 21.25 -5.53
C VAL A 71 15.62 21.92 -4.71
N GLY A 72 16.08 21.22 -3.67
CA GLY A 72 17.24 21.65 -2.88
C GLY A 72 18.54 21.54 -3.66
N SER A 73 19.60 22.24 -3.19
CA SER A 73 20.90 22.32 -3.85
C SER A 73 21.56 20.96 -4.09
N ASP A 74 21.31 19.99 -3.23
CA ASP A 74 21.94 18.66 -3.25
C ASP A 74 21.14 17.64 -4.06
N VAL A 75 19.93 18.02 -4.52
CA VAL A 75 19.05 17.15 -5.28
C VAL A 75 19.41 17.15 -6.75
N THR A 76 19.84 16.00 -7.26
CA THR A 76 20.24 15.83 -8.68
C THR A 76 19.27 14.94 -9.48
N ARG A 77 18.38 14.21 -8.81
CA ARG A 77 17.50 13.20 -9.43
C ARG A 77 16.21 13.74 -10.01
N PHE A 78 15.79 14.91 -9.57
CA PHE A 78 14.52 15.54 -9.99
C PHE A 78 14.75 16.96 -10.46
N LYS A 79 13.82 17.44 -11.32
CA LYS A 79 13.80 18.80 -11.86
C LYS A 79 12.42 19.42 -11.66
N VAL A 80 12.39 20.75 -11.55
CA VAL A 80 11.14 21.52 -11.50
C VAL A 80 10.27 21.19 -12.72
N GLY A 81 8.98 20.95 -12.48
CA GLY A 81 7.99 20.59 -13.49
C GLY A 81 7.80 19.10 -13.71
N GLU A 82 8.67 18.23 -13.17
CA GLU A 82 8.49 16.78 -13.28
C GLU A 82 7.32 16.30 -12.44
N GLU A 83 6.56 15.35 -12.98
CA GLU A 83 5.46 14.69 -12.29
C GLU A 83 5.98 13.49 -11.48
N VAL A 84 5.69 13.48 -10.18
CA VAL A 84 6.21 12.50 -9.22
C VAL A 84 5.10 11.86 -8.40
N TYR A 85 5.38 10.70 -7.83
CA TYR A 85 4.51 10.03 -6.87
C TYR A 85 5.34 9.33 -5.79
N GLY A 86 4.73 9.10 -4.61
CA GLY A 86 5.43 8.47 -3.51
C GLY A 86 4.58 8.26 -2.26
N MET A 87 5.07 7.40 -1.37
CA MET A 87 4.63 7.28 0.02
C MET A 87 5.58 8.12 0.87
N VAL A 88 5.14 9.33 1.26
CA VAL A 88 6.10 10.39 1.65
C VAL A 88 5.92 10.95 3.06
N GLY A 89 4.78 10.70 3.71
CA GLY A 89 4.51 11.34 5.00
C GLY A 89 3.38 10.72 5.80
N GLY A 90 2.80 11.51 6.73
CA GLY A 90 1.70 11.08 7.59
C GLY A 90 2.09 10.09 8.69
N VAL A 91 3.37 9.78 8.85
CA VAL A 91 3.92 8.90 9.88
C VAL A 91 5.31 9.41 10.32
N GLY A 92 5.73 9.02 11.51
CA GLY A 92 7.09 9.32 12.02
C GLY A 92 7.35 10.83 12.21
N GLY A 93 6.32 11.63 12.39
CA GLY A 93 6.43 13.09 12.48
C GLY A 93 6.57 13.80 11.12
N LEU A 94 6.57 13.07 10.01
CA LEU A 94 6.60 13.66 8.67
C LEU A 94 5.24 14.26 8.32
N GLN A 95 5.24 15.43 7.65
CA GLN A 95 4.01 16.04 7.17
C GLN A 95 3.29 15.10 6.19
N GLY A 96 1.99 14.93 6.37
CA GLY A 96 1.18 14.14 5.46
C GLY A 96 0.80 14.88 4.17
N THR A 97 0.05 14.19 3.32
CA THR A 97 -0.22 14.58 1.92
C THR A 97 -1.57 15.29 1.72
N LEU A 98 -2.39 15.45 2.78
CA LEU A 98 -3.62 16.25 2.73
C LEU A 98 -3.34 17.76 2.82
N ALA A 99 -2.46 18.25 1.95
CA ALA A 99 -2.01 19.63 1.85
C ALA A 99 -1.62 19.97 0.41
N GLU A 100 -1.63 21.26 0.07
CA GLU A 100 -1.23 21.71 -1.29
C GLU A 100 0.25 21.45 -1.60
N PHE A 101 1.12 21.48 -0.57
CA PHE A 101 2.58 21.28 -0.74
C PHE A 101 3.16 20.42 0.37
N ALA A 102 4.21 19.67 0.05
CA ALA A 102 5.07 19.00 1.01
C ALA A 102 6.54 19.10 0.58
N ALA A 103 7.43 19.30 1.55
CA ALA A 103 8.87 19.09 1.36
C ALA A 103 9.17 17.61 1.65
N VAL A 104 9.70 16.91 0.66
CA VAL A 104 9.79 15.45 0.63
C VAL A 104 11.23 15.02 0.37
N ASP A 105 11.67 13.98 1.08
CA ASP A 105 12.93 13.30 0.78
C ASP A 105 12.87 12.68 -0.64
N PRO A 106 13.77 13.06 -1.57
CA PRO A 106 13.80 12.54 -2.93
C PRO A 106 13.90 11.01 -3.00
N ASP A 107 14.44 10.37 -1.98
CA ASP A 107 14.56 8.92 -1.91
C ASP A 107 13.22 8.19 -1.74
N LEU A 108 12.16 8.89 -1.34
CA LEU A 108 10.78 8.39 -1.28
C LEU A 108 9.99 8.58 -2.59
N LEU A 109 10.57 9.23 -3.60
CA LEU A 109 9.91 9.60 -4.84
C LEU A 109 10.38 8.78 -6.04
N ALA A 110 9.47 8.62 -7.01
CA ALA A 110 9.77 8.24 -8.38
C ALA A 110 8.98 9.13 -9.36
N LEU A 111 9.42 9.17 -10.63
CA LEU A 111 8.63 9.77 -11.70
C LEU A 111 7.30 9.03 -11.84
N LYS A 112 6.22 9.78 -11.94
CA LYS A 112 4.88 9.23 -12.14
C LYS A 112 4.81 8.49 -13.49
N PRO A 113 4.18 7.29 -13.56
CA PRO A 113 3.94 6.65 -14.86
C PRO A 113 3.25 7.61 -15.84
N ALA A 114 3.81 7.73 -17.05
CA ALA A 114 3.35 8.71 -18.04
C ALA A 114 1.88 8.48 -18.49
N ASN A 115 1.42 7.23 -18.42
CA ASN A 115 0.07 6.80 -18.82
C ASN A 115 -0.96 6.87 -17.69
N LEU A 116 -0.62 7.38 -16.50
CA LEU A 116 -1.55 7.57 -15.38
C LEU A 116 -1.84 9.04 -15.11
N SER A 117 -3.08 9.33 -14.69
CA SER A 117 -3.45 10.57 -14.04
C SER A 117 -2.83 10.66 -12.63
N PHE A 118 -2.80 11.86 -12.02
CA PHE A 118 -2.35 12.01 -10.63
C PHE A 118 -3.20 11.19 -9.65
N ARG A 119 -4.51 11.10 -9.88
CA ARG A 119 -5.41 10.29 -9.06
C ARG A 119 -5.04 8.81 -9.09
N GLU A 120 -4.81 8.28 -10.28
CA GLU A 120 -4.41 6.87 -10.46
C GLU A 120 -3.03 6.59 -9.87
N ALA A 121 -2.10 7.52 -9.99
CA ALA A 121 -0.78 7.37 -9.42
C ALA A 121 -0.79 7.43 -7.88
N ALA A 122 -1.60 8.32 -7.29
CA ALA A 122 -1.67 8.51 -5.85
C ALA A 122 -2.22 7.30 -5.07
N VAL A 123 -2.91 6.35 -5.71
CA VAL A 123 -3.42 5.15 -5.01
C VAL A 123 -2.40 4.00 -4.94
N LEU A 124 -1.27 4.13 -5.62
CA LEU A 124 -0.31 3.03 -5.77
C LEU A 124 0.73 2.92 -4.64
N PRO A 125 1.37 4.00 -4.14
CA PRO A 125 2.64 3.89 -3.44
C PRO A 125 2.64 2.90 -2.28
N LEU A 126 1.84 3.09 -1.25
CA LEU A 126 1.81 2.20 -0.08
C LEU A 126 1.53 0.74 -0.47
N VAL A 127 0.53 0.52 -1.33
CA VAL A 127 0.08 -0.84 -1.64
C VAL A 127 1.10 -1.61 -2.48
N VAL A 128 1.79 -0.94 -3.42
CA VAL A 128 2.80 -1.61 -4.26
C VAL A 128 4.12 -1.80 -3.51
N ILE A 129 4.51 -0.86 -2.63
CA ILE A 129 5.69 -1.02 -1.78
C ILE A 129 5.47 -2.21 -0.84
N THR A 130 4.30 -2.27 -0.15
CA THR A 130 3.96 -3.40 0.73
C THR A 130 3.96 -4.74 -0.02
N ALA A 131 3.37 -4.77 -1.21
CA ALA A 131 3.35 -5.96 -2.05
C ALA A 131 4.75 -6.39 -2.47
N TRP A 132 5.58 -5.45 -2.91
CA TRP A 132 6.95 -5.71 -3.36
C TRP A 132 7.84 -6.22 -2.23
N GLU A 133 7.86 -5.53 -1.08
CA GLU A 133 8.64 -5.96 0.09
C GLU A 133 8.31 -7.39 0.51
N GLY A 134 7.03 -7.77 0.54
CA GLY A 134 6.65 -9.13 0.90
C GLY A 134 6.97 -10.16 -0.19
N LEU A 135 6.62 -9.88 -1.45
CA LEU A 135 6.79 -10.83 -2.55
C LEU A 135 8.24 -10.96 -3.00
N VAL A 136 8.90 -9.82 -3.26
CA VAL A 136 10.21 -9.81 -3.93
C VAL A 136 11.32 -9.87 -2.90
N ASP A 137 11.31 -8.95 -1.92
CA ASP A 137 12.42 -8.84 -0.97
C ASP A 137 12.42 -9.97 0.06
N ARG A 138 11.23 -10.37 0.57
CA ARG A 138 11.12 -11.42 1.60
C ARG A 138 10.95 -12.80 1.02
N MET A 139 9.90 -13.02 0.22
CA MET A 139 9.57 -14.35 -0.28
C MET A 139 10.35 -14.75 -1.52
N GLN A 140 10.97 -13.80 -2.24
CA GLN A 140 11.72 -14.07 -3.46
C GLN A 140 10.88 -14.89 -4.47
N ILE A 141 9.71 -14.33 -4.84
CA ILE A 141 8.77 -14.97 -5.77
C ILE A 141 9.46 -15.34 -7.09
N LYS A 142 9.12 -16.50 -7.64
CA LYS A 142 9.71 -17.04 -8.87
C LYS A 142 8.64 -17.49 -9.85
N CYS A 143 9.02 -17.61 -11.11
CA CYS A 143 8.22 -18.24 -12.15
C CYS A 143 7.81 -19.66 -11.71
N GLY A 144 6.53 -19.96 -11.86
CA GLY A 144 5.94 -21.25 -11.49
C GLY A 144 5.64 -21.46 -10.02
N ASP A 145 6.01 -20.51 -9.11
CA ASP A 145 5.57 -20.58 -7.71
C ASP A 145 4.03 -20.52 -7.64
N LYS A 146 3.41 -21.40 -6.86
CA LYS A 146 2.01 -21.31 -6.50
C LYS A 146 1.86 -20.34 -5.32
N LEU A 147 1.30 -19.17 -5.58
CA LEU A 147 1.07 -18.13 -4.58
C LEU A 147 -0.40 -18.10 -4.16
N LEU A 148 -0.67 -18.19 -2.86
CA LEU A 148 -1.96 -17.84 -2.28
C LEU A 148 -1.93 -16.42 -1.73
N VAL A 149 -2.93 -15.60 -2.05
CA VAL A 149 -3.13 -14.25 -1.51
C VAL A 149 -4.38 -14.24 -0.64
N GLN A 150 -4.23 -14.05 0.65
CA GLN A 150 -5.37 -13.83 1.55
C GLN A 150 -5.85 -12.39 1.46
N GLY A 151 -7.14 -12.19 1.13
CA GLY A 151 -7.71 -10.85 0.96
C GLY A 151 -7.38 -10.20 -0.40
N GLY A 152 -7.47 -10.98 -1.50
CA GLY A 152 -7.05 -10.57 -2.85
C GLY A 152 -7.73 -9.34 -3.46
N ALA A 153 -8.91 -8.93 -2.99
CA ALA A 153 -9.66 -7.80 -3.54
C ALA A 153 -9.29 -6.44 -2.92
N GLY A 154 -8.50 -6.42 -1.84
CA GLY A 154 -8.01 -5.18 -1.24
C GLY A 154 -6.92 -4.50 -2.05
N GLY A 155 -6.57 -3.27 -1.70
CA GLY A 155 -5.52 -2.51 -2.40
C GLY A 155 -4.18 -3.25 -2.44
N VAL A 156 -3.70 -3.77 -1.30
CA VAL A 156 -2.46 -4.58 -1.26
C VAL A 156 -2.66 -5.90 -1.99
N GLY A 157 -3.81 -6.58 -1.79
CA GLY A 157 -4.08 -7.88 -2.43
C GLY A 157 -4.06 -7.80 -3.96
N THR A 158 -4.69 -6.79 -4.56
CA THR A 158 -4.65 -6.60 -6.02
C THR A 158 -3.26 -6.25 -6.53
N ALA A 159 -2.45 -5.50 -5.77
CA ALA A 159 -1.06 -5.22 -6.10
C ALA A 159 -0.21 -6.50 -6.05
N VAL A 160 -0.36 -7.32 -4.98
CA VAL A 160 0.32 -8.62 -4.84
C VAL A 160 0.02 -9.54 -6.02
N ILE A 161 -1.26 -9.66 -6.41
CA ILE A 161 -1.67 -10.51 -7.54
C ILE A 161 -0.97 -10.07 -8.83
N GLN A 162 -1.02 -8.78 -9.15
CA GLN A 162 -0.48 -8.27 -10.41
C GLN A 162 1.05 -8.34 -10.46
N ILE A 163 1.74 -8.03 -9.34
CA ILE A 163 3.21 -8.17 -9.25
C ILE A 163 3.61 -9.65 -9.39
N ALA A 164 2.94 -10.57 -8.68
CA ALA A 164 3.23 -11.99 -8.79
C ALA A 164 3.03 -12.53 -10.21
N ARG A 165 1.97 -12.08 -10.91
CA ARG A 165 1.73 -12.41 -12.32
C ARG A 165 2.83 -11.88 -13.25
N HIS A 166 3.40 -10.71 -12.94
CA HIS A 166 4.56 -10.20 -13.68
C HIS A 166 5.79 -11.13 -13.55
N PHE A 167 5.95 -11.77 -12.40
CA PHE A 167 6.99 -12.79 -12.17
C PHE A 167 6.57 -14.20 -12.61
N GLU A 168 5.47 -14.34 -13.38
CA GLU A 168 4.97 -15.59 -13.94
C GLU A 168 4.63 -16.66 -12.88
N ALA A 169 4.18 -16.24 -11.69
CA ALA A 169 3.66 -17.13 -10.68
C ALA A 169 2.21 -17.54 -10.98
N ASP A 170 1.82 -18.73 -10.50
CA ASP A 170 0.42 -19.19 -10.49
C ASP A 170 -0.28 -18.63 -9.27
N VAL A 171 -1.19 -17.66 -9.49
CA VAL A 171 -1.78 -16.90 -8.39
C VAL A 171 -3.21 -17.32 -8.10
N PHE A 172 -3.46 -17.56 -6.83
CA PHE A 172 -4.76 -17.88 -6.22
C PHE A 172 -5.07 -16.86 -5.15
N ALA A 173 -6.33 -16.45 -5.00
CA ALA A 173 -6.66 -15.43 -4.01
C ALA A 173 -8.02 -15.63 -3.37
N THR A 174 -8.07 -15.46 -2.04
CA THR A 174 -9.31 -15.53 -1.28
C THR A 174 -10.06 -14.20 -1.30
N GLY A 175 -11.39 -14.29 -1.29
CA GLY A 175 -12.26 -13.13 -1.18
C GLY A 175 -13.73 -13.51 -1.00
N SER A 176 -14.59 -12.52 -0.74
CA SER A 176 -16.04 -12.74 -0.74
C SER A 176 -16.56 -13.00 -2.16
N LYS A 177 -17.70 -13.68 -2.30
CA LYS A 177 -18.36 -13.90 -3.61
C LYS A 177 -18.46 -12.64 -4.44
N SER A 178 -18.81 -11.54 -3.77
CA SER A 178 -18.98 -10.24 -4.44
C SER A 178 -17.66 -9.62 -4.91
N SER A 179 -16.50 -10.12 -4.50
CA SER A 179 -15.17 -9.62 -4.94
C SER A 179 -14.50 -10.49 -6.00
N ARG A 180 -15.17 -11.56 -6.46
CA ARG A 180 -14.66 -12.47 -7.50
C ARG A 180 -14.12 -11.72 -8.72
N ASP A 181 -14.93 -10.84 -9.30
CA ASP A 181 -14.58 -10.12 -10.54
C ASP A 181 -13.32 -9.24 -10.38
N VAL A 182 -13.10 -8.67 -9.19
CA VAL A 182 -11.90 -7.87 -8.89
C VAL A 182 -10.66 -8.77 -8.89
N ILE A 183 -10.76 -9.92 -8.22
CA ILE A 183 -9.66 -10.88 -8.09
C ILE A 183 -9.31 -11.49 -9.45
N GLU A 184 -10.31 -11.93 -10.22
CA GLU A 184 -10.09 -12.55 -11.53
C GLU A 184 -9.55 -11.55 -12.55
N ARG A 185 -10.04 -10.31 -12.55
CA ARG A 185 -9.47 -9.23 -13.39
C ARG A 185 -8.04 -8.85 -13.01
N ALA A 186 -7.66 -9.00 -11.74
CA ALA A 186 -6.27 -8.82 -11.32
C ALA A 186 -5.35 -9.97 -11.78
N GLY A 187 -5.91 -11.11 -12.20
CA GLY A 187 -5.19 -12.24 -12.78
C GLY A 187 -5.01 -13.44 -11.86
N ALA A 188 -5.80 -13.56 -10.78
CA ALA A 188 -5.76 -14.71 -9.86
C ALA A 188 -6.97 -15.64 -10.02
N THR A 189 -6.77 -16.92 -9.74
CA THR A 189 -7.87 -17.87 -9.54
C THR A 189 -8.57 -17.55 -8.21
N PHE A 190 -9.88 -17.30 -8.27
CA PHE A 190 -10.68 -16.96 -7.09
C PHE A 190 -10.92 -18.19 -6.20
N ILE A 191 -10.79 -17.98 -4.89
CA ILE A 191 -11.18 -18.89 -3.82
C ILE A 191 -12.19 -18.13 -2.92
N GLU A 192 -13.33 -18.76 -2.62
CA GLU A 192 -14.27 -18.15 -1.67
C GLU A 192 -13.70 -18.20 -0.25
N SER A 193 -13.70 -17.05 0.46
CA SER A 193 -13.09 -16.95 1.80
C SER A 193 -13.75 -17.81 2.86
N SER A 194 -14.94 -18.37 2.60
CA SER A 194 -15.63 -19.34 3.45
C SER A 194 -15.26 -20.80 3.15
N GLU A 195 -14.53 -21.08 2.05
CA GLU A 195 -14.06 -22.43 1.73
C GLU A 195 -13.01 -22.89 2.75
N ALA A 196 -13.12 -24.12 3.27
CA ALA A 196 -12.17 -24.63 4.24
C ALA A 196 -10.76 -24.80 3.63
N VAL A 197 -9.72 -24.55 4.43
CA VAL A 197 -8.32 -24.61 3.96
C VAL A 197 -7.98 -25.95 3.33
N VAL A 198 -8.41 -27.05 3.97
CA VAL A 198 -8.14 -28.42 3.48
C VAL A 198 -8.72 -28.66 2.09
N ASP A 199 -9.88 -28.07 1.78
CA ASP A 199 -10.58 -28.29 0.52
C ASP A 199 -9.88 -27.56 -0.64
N TYR A 200 -9.59 -26.26 -0.51
CA TYR A 200 -8.90 -25.55 -1.58
C TYR A 200 -7.42 -25.96 -1.72
N VAL A 201 -6.75 -26.33 -0.64
CA VAL A 201 -5.40 -26.91 -0.70
C VAL A 201 -5.43 -28.25 -1.44
N GLY A 202 -6.38 -29.14 -1.10
CA GLY A 202 -6.56 -30.42 -1.80
C GLY A 202 -6.79 -30.22 -3.29
N ARG A 203 -7.74 -29.37 -3.64
CA ARG A 203 -8.17 -29.12 -5.03
C ARG A 203 -7.12 -28.43 -5.90
N LEU A 204 -6.38 -27.45 -5.36
CA LEU A 204 -5.49 -26.58 -6.15
C LEU A 204 -4.02 -27.01 -6.12
N THR A 205 -3.63 -27.77 -5.08
CA THR A 205 -2.22 -28.16 -4.89
C THR A 205 -2.02 -29.67 -4.74
N GLY A 206 -3.09 -30.46 -4.91
CA GLY A 206 -3.02 -31.91 -4.68
C GLY A 206 -2.70 -32.26 -3.21
N GLY A 207 -3.04 -31.37 -2.26
CA GLY A 207 -2.78 -31.56 -0.84
C GLY A 207 -1.38 -31.14 -0.38
N HIS A 208 -0.51 -30.66 -1.28
CA HIS A 208 0.86 -30.26 -0.93
C HIS A 208 0.95 -28.89 -0.24
N GLY A 209 -0.02 -28.02 -0.46
CA GLY A 209 0.01 -26.60 -0.03
C GLY A 209 0.69 -25.67 -1.04
N PHE A 210 0.62 -24.37 -0.77
CA PHE A 210 1.17 -23.32 -1.64
C PHE A 210 2.65 -23.05 -1.34
N ASP A 211 3.45 -22.74 -2.37
CA ASP A 211 4.85 -22.38 -2.22
C ASP A 211 5.02 -21.13 -1.37
N LYS A 212 4.18 -20.14 -1.63
CA LYS A 212 4.16 -18.84 -0.99
C LYS A 212 2.72 -18.49 -0.58
N VAL A 213 2.56 -17.84 0.57
CA VAL A 213 1.27 -17.29 1.01
C VAL A 213 1.48 -15.84 1.45
N PHE A 214 0.78 -14.92 0.81
CA PHE A 214 0.79 -13.50 1.21
C PHE A 214 -0.52 -13.15 1.92
N ASP A 215 -0.43 -12.85 3.21
CA ASP A 215 -1.59 -12.42 3.99
C ASP A 215 -1.70 -10.89 4.02
N THR A 216 -2.87 -10.39 3.58
CA THR A 216 -3.24 -8.97 3.62
C THR A 216 -4.46 -8.70 4.51
N ALA A 217 -4.95 -9.73 5.21
CA ALA A 217 -6.19 -9.68 5.99
C ALA A 217 -5.94 -9.78 7.51
N GLY A 218 -4.90 -10.51 7.93
CA GLY A 218 -4.59 -10.71 9.35
C GLY A 218 -5.54 -11.63 10.10
N GLY A 219 -5.36 -11.76 11.41
CA GLY A 219 -6.22 -12.56 12.27
C GLY A 219 -6.37 -13.99 11.78
N ALA A 220 -7.60 -14.51 11.70
CA ALA A 220 -7.87 -15.89 11.27
C ALA A 220 -7.36 -16.21 9.84
N ALA A 221 -7.24 -15.21 8.96
CA ALA A 221 -6.69 -15.41 7.62
C ALA A 221 -5.17 -15.68 7.67
N LEU A 222 -4.45 -15.08 8.63
CA LEU A 222 -3.05 -15.39 8.86
C LEU A 222 -2.89 -16.81 9.42
N ASP A 223 -3.75 -17.24 10.36
CA ASP A 223 -3.73 -18.62 10.86
C ASP A 223 -4.01 -19.64 9.73
N ALA A 224 -4.99 -19.36 8.89
CA ALA A 224 -5.29 -20.13 7.68
C ALA A 224 -4.09 -20.19 6.71
N SER A 225 -3.30 -19.11 6.64
CA SER A 225 -2.08 -19.05 5.82
C SER A 225 -1.01 -20.05 6.30
N PHE A 226 -0.87 -20.23 7.63
CA PHE A 226 0.05 -21.22 8.20
C PHE A 226 -0.37 -22.65 7.89
N GLU A 227 -1.68 -22.90 7.76
CA GLU A 227 -2.21 -24.18 7.34
C GLU A 227 -2.07 -24.42 5.82
N ALA A 228 -2.24 -23.37 5.01
CA ALA A 228 -2.24 -23.47 3.55
C ALA A 228 -0.83 -23.59 2.94
N VAL A 229 0.21 -23.11 3.62
CA VAL A 229 1.59 -23.16 3.11
C VAL A 229 2.11 -24.62 3.09
N ARG A 230 2.90 -24.95 2.06
CA ARG A 230 3.55 -26.26 1.96
C ARG A 230 4.73 -26.43 2.92
N LYS A 231 5.25 -27.64 3.03
CA LYS A 231 6.56 -27.90 3.68
C LYS A 231 7.65 -27.06 2.98
N PHE A 232 8.50 -26.41 3.79
CA PHE A 232 9.57 -25.51 3.35
C PHE A 232 9.07 -24.29 2.54
N GLY A 233 7.76 -23.95 2.66
CA GLY A 233 7.19 -22.78 2.04
C GLY A 233 7.41 -21.50 2.85
N HIS A 234 6.81 -20.39 2.41
CA HIS A 234 7.02 -19.09 3.03
C HIS A 234 5.70 -18.33 3.15
N VAL A 235 5.40 -17.82 4.34
CA VAL A 235 4.28 -16.92 4.60
C VAL A 235 4.82 -15.52 4.85
N ALA A 236 4.28 -14.51 4.14
CA ALA A 236 4.48 -13.10 4.49
C ALA A 236 3.15 -12.45 4.89
N SER A 237 3.16 -11.58 5.89
CA SER A 237 1.96 -10.86 6.31
C SER A 237 2.24 -9.37 6.49
N ALA A 238 1.33 -8.54 5.96
CA ALA A 238 1.28 -7.10 6.21
C ALA A 238 0.45 -6.73 7.45
N LEU A 239 -0.24 -7.71 8.07
CA LEU A 239 -1.15 -7.53 9.20
C LEU A 239 -0.92 -8.59 10.29
N GLY A 240 0.34 -8.93 10.57
CA GLY A 240 0.74 -9.92 11.57
C GLY A 240 0.57 -9.47 13.03
N TRP A 241 -0.48 -8.71 13.31
CA TRP A 241 -0.79 -8.20 14.64
C TRP A 241 -1.62 -9.22 15.43
N GLY A 242 -1.29 -9.38 16.72
CA GLY A 242 -2.06 -10.25 17.59
C GLY A 242 -1.26 -11.45 18.11
N LYS A 243 -1.97 -12.53 18.44
CA LYS A 243 -1.39 -13.78 18.95
C LYS A 243 -1.72 -14.90 17.98
N HIS A 244 -0.70 -15.57 17.49
CA HIS A 244 -0.82 -16.64 16.49
C HIS A 244 -0.03 -17.86 16.94
N LEU A 245 -0.58 -19.07 16.68
CA LEU A 245 0.10 -20.33 16.97
C LEU A 245 1.08 -20.66 15.85
N LEU A 246 2.37 -20.71 16.14
CA LEU A 246 3.42 -20.99 15.15
C LEU A 246 3.67 -22.49 14.90
N ALA A 247 3.03 -23.39 15.66
CA ALA A 247 3.23 -24.84 15.51
C ALA A 247 2.99 -25.37 14.08
N PRO A 248 1.96 -24.89 13.32
CA PRO A 248 1.77 -25.33 11.94
C PRO A 248 2.96 -25.01 11.02
N LEU A 249 3.62 -23.87 11.21
CA LEU A 249 4.85 -23.51 10.48
C LEU A 249 6.02 -24.41 10.87
N SER A 250 6.20 -24.65 12.18
CA SER A 250 7.27 -25.50 12.72
C SER A 250 7.19 -26.92 12.17
N PHE A 251 5.98 -27.53 12.12
CA PHE A 251 5.77 -28.87 11.60
C PHE A 251 6.01 -28.97 10.09
N LYS A 252 5.99 -27.85 9.37
CA LYS A 252 6.26 -27.76 7.94
C LYS A 252 7.68 -27.24 7.64
N ALA A 253 8.47 -26.91 8.66
CA ALA A 253 9.74 -26.19 8.50
C ALA A 253 9.58 -24.97 7.56
N ALA A 254 8.44 -24.28 7.65
CA ALA A 254 8.10 -23.13 6.84
C ALA A 254 8.59 -21.81 7.48
N SER A 255 8.84 -20.81 6.66
CA SER A 255 9.28 -19.48 7.10
C SER A 255 8.11 -18.51 7.25
N TYR A 256 8.27 -17.52 8.14
CA TYR A 256 7.37 -16.38 8.26
C TYR A 256 8.15 -15.07 8.16
N SER A 257 7.59 -14.09 7.45
CA SER A 257 8.11 -12.71 7.39
C SER A 257 7.01 -11.69 7.64
N GLY A 258 7.23 -10.80 8.61
CA GLY A 258 6.44 -9.58 8.75
C GLY A 258 6.83 -8.54 7.70
N VAL A 259 5.86 -7.85 7.15
CA VAL A 259 6.05 -6.69 6.26
C VAL A 259 5.63 -5.43 7.01
N PHE A 260 6.55 -4.49 7.15
CA PHE A 260 6.30 -3.22 7.85
C PHE A 260 6.87 -2.05 7.05
N THR A 261 6.15 -1.65 6.03
CA THR A 261 6.51 -0.64 5.01
C THR A 261 6.77 0.76 5.60
N LEU A 262 6.33 1.02 6.83
CA LEU A 262 6.52 2.33 7.48
C LEU A 262 7.94 2.53 8.02
N MET A 263 8.72 1.46 8.19
CA MET A 263 10.03 1.53 8.84
C MET A 263 10.95 2.61 8.24
N PRO A 264 11.11 2.71 6.89
CA PRO A 264 11.96 3.74 6.29
C PRO A 264 11.49 5.18 6.55
N LEU A 265 10.18 5.42 6.61
CA LEU A 265 9.64 6.75 6.94
C LEU A 265 9.92 7.12 8.39
N ILE A 266 9.79 6.15 9.31
CA ILE A 266 9.94 6.35 10.76
C ILE A 266 11.41 6.50 11.18
N THR A 267 12.33 5.74 10.56
CA THR A 267 13.75 5.70 10.94
C THR A 267 14.66 6.52 10.03
N GLY A 268 14.22 6.80 8.80
CA GLY A 268 15.07 7.38 7.75
C GLY A 268 15.91 6.35 6.98
N GLU A 269 16.04 5.13 7.51
CA GLU A 269 16.85 4.08 6.88
C GLU A 269 16.07 3.36 5.77
N GLY A 270 16.72 3.19 4.60
CA GLY A 270 16.13 2.41 3.50
C GLY A 270 15.15 3.16 2.59
N ARG A 271 14.94 4.48 2.77
CA ARG A 271 14.02 5.29 1.93
C ARG A 271 14.26 5.12 0.44
N ARG A 272 15.52 5.07 0.02
CA ARG A 272 15.90 4.90 -1.39
C ARG A 272 15.38 3.60 -2.02
N HIS A 273 15.14 2.57 -1.22
CA HIS A 273 14.55 1.33 -1.70
C HIS A 273 13.09 1.54 -2.12
N HIS A 274 12.31 2.34 -1.38
CA HIS A 274 10.95 2.72 -1.77
C HIS A 274 10.91 3.43 -3.13
N GLY A 275 11.79 4.42 -3.34
CA GLY A 275 11.89 5.08 -4.65
C GLY A 275 12.25 4.12 -5.79
N ARG A 276 13.12 3.13 -5.53
CA ARG A 276 13.45 2.08 -6.53
C ARG A 276 12.25 1.17 -6.82
N ILE A 277 11.52 0.74 -5.79
CA ILE A 277 10.29 -0.05 -5.98
C ILE A 277 9.30 0.71 -6.85
N LEU A 278 9.07 1.98 -6.54
CA LEU A 278 8.16 2.82 -7.31
C LEU A 278 8.60 2.98 -8.77
N LEU A 279 9.90 3.09 -9.03
CA LEU A 279 10.44 3.14 -10.39
C LEU A 279 10.17 1.84 -11.16
N GLU A 280 10.37 0.67 -10.56
CA GLU A 280 10.05 -0.61 -11.18
C GLU A 280 8.54 -0.76 -11.43
N VAL A 281 7.73 -0.36 -10.46
CA VAL A 281 6.26 -0.35 -10.61
C VAL A 281 5.83 0.59 -11.73
N ALA A 282 6.45 1.76 -11.89
CA ALA A 282 6.15 2.67 -13.00
C ALA A 282 6.36 1.98 -14.36
N ARG A 283 7.46 1.25 -14.53
CA ARG A 283 7.73 0.45 -15.75
C ARG A 283 6.67 -0.62 -15.99
N MET A 284 6.21 -1.30 -14.92
CA MET A 284 5.15 -2.30 -15.03
C MET A 284 3.82 -1.68 -15.44
N VAL A 285 3.49 -0.50 -14.92
CA VAL A 285 2.28 0.25 -15.28
C VAL A 285 2.34 0.70 -16.74
N GLU A 286 3.44 1.28 -17.17
CA GLU A 286 3.65 1.74 -18.55
C GLU A 286 3.59 0.57 -19.56
N ALA A 287 4.08 -0.61 -19.15
CA ALA A 287 3.98 -1.84 -19.92
C ALA A 287 2.58 -2.53 -19.85
N GLY A 288 1.60 -1.93 -19.13
CA GLY A 288 0.25 -2.48 -18.97
C GLY A 288 0.18 -3.74 -18.09
N LYS A 289 1.22 -4.04 -17.33
CA LYS A 289 1.32 -5.21 -16.44
C LYS A 289 0.72 -4.98 -15.05
N LEU A 290 0.54 -3.71 -14.65
CA LEU A 290 -0.09 -3.31 -13.41
C LEU A 290 -1.05 -2.14 -13.67
N ARG A 291 -2.24 -2.20 -13.08
CA ARG A 291 -3.26 -1.15 -13.18
C ARG A 291 -3.76 -0.77 -11.80
N PRO A 292 -3.89 0.53 -11.50
CA PRO A 292 -4.47 0.99 -10.24
C PRO A 292 -5.95 0.59 -10.14
N HIS A 293 -6.40 0.32 -8.92
CA HIS A 293 -7.81 0.06 -8.61
C HIS A 293 -8.39 1.25 -7.85
N LEU A 294 -8.92 2.22 -8.60
CA LEU A 294 -9.42 3.50 -8.12
C LEU A 294 -10.95 3.50 -8.02
N SER A 295 -11.48 4.12 -6.96
CA SER A 295 -12.91 4.49 -6.85
C SER A 295 -13.25 5.64 -7.81
N GLY A 296 -14.46 5.59 -8.38
CA GLY A 296 -14.98 6.69 -9.20
C GLY A 296 -15.43 7.92 -8.41
N GLU A 297 -15.57 7.81 -7.08
CA GLU A 297 -15.98 8.93 -6.22
C GLU A 297 -14.88 10.01 -6.16
N ARG A 298 -15.32 11.27 -6.01
CA ARG A 298 -14.43 12.42 -5.95
C ARG A 298 -14.56 13.14 -4.63
N PHE A 299 -13.42 13.44 -4.05
CA PHE A 299 -13.30 14.21 -2.81
C PHE A 299 -12.26 15.30 -3.01
N THR A 300 -12.46 16.43 -2.35
CA THR A 300 -11.52 17.56 -2.30
C THR A 300 -10.92 17.68 -0.90
N LEU A 301 -10.03 18.63 -0.70
CA LEU A 301 -9.44 18.87 0.60
C LEU A 301 -10.52 19.18 1.66
N GLU A 302 -11.57 19.91 1.27
CA GLU A 302 -12.71 20.27 2.11
C GLU A 302 -13.58 19.05 2.49
N THR A 303 -13.62 18.03 1.67
CA THR A 303 -14.37 16.78 1.90
C THR A 303 -13.43 15.59 2.17
N ALA A 304 -12.19 15.85 2.56
CA ALA A 304 -11.21 14.79 2.81
C ALA A 304 -11.68 13.79 3.88
N PHE A 305 -12.33 14.28 4.94
CA PHE A 305 -12.85 13.39 5.98
C PHE A 305 -13.94 12.44 5.45
N ASP A 306 -14.78 12.87 4.51
CA ASP A 306 -15.82 12.04 3.89
C ASP A 306 -15.20 10.88 3.08
N ALA A 307 -14.02 11.09 2.47
CA ALA A 307 -13.28 10.02 1.78
C ALA A 307 -12.87 8.90 2.75
N TYR A 308 -12.45 9.26 3.95
CA TYR A 308 -12.08 8.29 4.99
C TYR A 308 -13.31 7.60 5.58
N GLN A 309 -14.44 8.31 5.76
CA GLN A 309 -15.70 7.70 6.17
C GLN A 309 -16.19 6.70 5.11
N ALA A 310 -16.15 7.08 3.82
CA ALA A 310 -16.50 6.19 2.71
C ALA A 310 -15.65 4.90 2.70
N MET A 311 -14.36 5.02 3.02
CA MET A 311 -13.46 3.88 3.16
C MET A 311 -13.82 3.00 4.37
N ALA A 312 -14.12 3.58 5.52
CA ALA A 312 -14.54 2.86 6.72
C ALA A 312 -15.84 2.07 6.48
N GLU A 313 -16.79 2.68 5.77
CA GLU A 313 -18.07 2.08 5.39
C GLU A 313 -17.96 1.09 4.22
N ARG A 314 -16.78 0.95 3.61
CA ARG A 314 -16.53 0.09 2.44
C ARG A 314 -17.45 0.38 1.25
N ARG A 315 -17.77 1.66 1.00
CA ARG A 315 -18.68 2.08 -0.07
C ARG A 315 -18.19 1.69 -1.46
N SER A 316 -16.87 1.62 -1.67
CA SER A 316 -16.26 1.19 -2.92
C SER A 316 -15.21 0.12 -2.69
N ARG A 317 -14.93 -0.67 -3.72
CA ARG A 317 -13.81 -1.64 -3.73
C ARG A 317 -12.50 -1.05 -4.19
N GLY A 318 -12.55 0.08 -4.91
CA GLY A 318 -11.36 0.85 -5.30
C GLY A 318 -10.87 1.76 -4.17
N LYS A 319 -9.60 2.15 -4.22
CA LYS A 319 -9.06 3.14 -3.28
C LYS A 319 -9.65 4.53 -3.57
N PHE A 320 -9.94 5.26 -2.51
CA PHE A 320 -10.38 6.65 -2.61
C PHE A 320 -9.19 7.60 -2.75
N VAL A 321 -9.43 8.75 -3.35
CA VAL A 321 -8.45 9.82 -3.57
C VAL A 321 -9.06 11.15 -3.23
N VAL A 322 -8.30 11.98 -2.56
CA VAL A 322 -8.59 13.40 -2.33
C VAL A 322 -7.85 14.21 -3.40
N ASP A 323 -8.59 14.97 -4.20
CA ASP A 323 -8.06 15.92 -5.17
C ASP A 323 -7.52 17.16 -4.41
N ILE A 324 -6.28 17.56 -4.70
CA ILE A 324 -5.58 18.65 -4.04
C ILE A 324 -5.30 19.75 -5.08
N GLY A 325 -6.23 20.67 -5.29
CA GLY A 325 -6.00 21.86 -6.12
C GLY A 325 -5.76 21.63 -7.62
#